data_b920558d0ce7b0981339210385549f6a
#
_entry.id   b920558d0ce7b0981339210385549f6a
#
_cell.length_a   1.000
_cell.length_b   1.000
_cell.length_c   1.000
_cell.angle_alpha   90.00
_cell.angle_beta   90.00
_cell.angle_gamma   90.00
#
_symmetry.space_group_name_H-M   'P 1'
#
loop_
_entity.id
_entity.type
_entity.pdbx_description
1 polymer ?
#
loop_
_entity_poly.entity_id
_entity_poly.type
_entity_poly.pdbx_seq_one_letter_code
_entity_poly.pdbx_strand_id
1 'polypeptide(L)'
;KLILASSGRTLVLFTSYDSLMYAYDYCSQVLLKKKIMVYKQGDDDRFRLLKKFKEEVSSVLFATDSFWEGVDVPGSSLSQVIIVKLPFRVPDDPIFAARSEAVEQRGGSSFMELSVPEAVIKFRQGVGRLMRRSTDKGTVVVLDRRLVEKRYGRIFLESIPSCRRVHGNLEELCSSIERFI
;
A
#
# COMPACT_ATOMS: atom_id res chain seq x y z
N LYS A 1 14.23 6.85 0.83
CA LYS A 1 15.15 5.82 0.35
C LYS A 1 14.43 4.78 -0.53
N LEU A 2 13.37 4.09 -0.07
CA LEU A 2 12.64 3.06 -0.84
C LEU A 2 12.16 3.54 -2.22
N ILE A 3 11.59 4.75 -2.31
CA ILE A 3 11.14 5.34 -3.57
C ILE A 3 12.33 5.61 -4.52
N LEU A 4 13.47 5.99 -3.97
CA LEU A 4 14.70 6.18 -4.75
C LEU A 4 15.23 4.85 -5.30
N ALA A 5 15.20 3.79 -4.51
CA ALA A 5 15.63 2.45 -4.90
C ALA A 5 14.82 1.87 -6.07
N SER A 6 13.57 2.32 -6.28
CA SER A 6 12.74 1.95 -7.44
C SER A 6 12.74 3.01 -8.55
N SER A 7 13.57 4.05 -8.45
CA SER A 7 13.62 5.17 -9.41
C SER A 7 12.27 5.87 -9.62
N GLY A 8 11.51 6.04 -8.55
CA GLY A 8 10.09 6.43 -8.63
C GLY A 8 9.21 5.21 -8.88
N ARG A 9 8.34 5.25 -9.89
CA ARG A 9 7.42 4.17 -10.29
C ARG A 9 6.68 3.53 -9.10
N THR A 10 6.33 4.35 -8.11
CA THR A 10 5.87 3.91 -6.80
C THR A 10 4.48 4.42 -6.49
N LEU A 11 3.60 3.53 -6.06
CA LEU A 11 2.34 3.87 -5.41
C LEU A 11 2.51 3.68 -3.90
N VAL A 12 2.29 4.74 -3.12
CA VAL A 12 2.34 4.68 -1.65
C VAL A 12 0.93 4.76 -1.09
N LEU A 13 0.52 3.71 -0.39
CA LEU A 13 -0.82 3.56 0.15
C LEU A 13 -0.85 3.83 1.66
N PHE A 14 -1.66 4.80 2.04
CA PHE A 14 -1.88 5.24 3.41
C PHE A 14 -3.27 4.82 3.90
N THR A 15 -3.44 4.75 5.20
CA THR A 15 -4.73 4.51 5.88
C THR A 15 -5.36 5.78 6.43
N SER A 16 -4.65 6.92 6.39
CA SER A 16 -5.18 8.22 6.78
C SER A 16 -4.57 9.34 5.92
N TYR A 17 -5.36 10.40 5.71
CA TYR A 17 -4.93 11.56 4.94
C TYR A 17 -3.84 12.34 5.67
N ASP A 18 -3.89 12.44 6.99
CA ASP A 18 -2.85 13.13 7.79
C ASP A 18 -1.48 12.47 7.62
N SER A 19 -1.43 11.13 7.65
CA SER A 19 -0.18 10.40 7.42
C SER A 19 0.34 10.58 5.99
N LEU A 20 -0.56 10.67 5.01
CA LEU A 20 -0.22 10.98 3.63
C LEU A 20 0.39 12.38 3.53
N MET A 21 -0.26 13.39 4.09
CA MET A 21 0.21 14.78 4.07
C MET A 21 1.57 14.93 4.72
N TYR A 22 1.73 14.34 5.91
CA TYR A 22 3.02 14.34 6.61
C TYR A 22 4.15 13.74 5.75
N ALA A 23 3.89 12.59 5.13
CA ALA A 23 4.89 11.94 4.26
C ALA A 23 5.16 12.75 2.99
N TYR A 24 4.15 13.37 2.39
CA TYR A 24 4.29 14.24 1.23
C TYR A 24 5.17 15.44 1.55
N ASP A 25 4.87 16.17 2.61
CA ASP A 25 5.62 17.36 3.01
C ASP A 25 7.09 17.02 3.32
N TYR A 26 7.33 15.88 3.96
CA TYR A 26 8.68 15.41 4.28
C TYR A 26 9.48 14.97 3.06
N CYS A 27 8.84 14.29 2.09
CA CYS A 27 9.55 13.62 1.00
C CYS A 27 9.62 14.45 -0.30
N SER A 28 8.63 15.31 -0.57
CA SER A 28 8.43 15.92 -1.89
C SER A 28 9.65 16.68 -2.40
N GLN A 29 10.22 17.58 -1.60
CA GLN A 29 11.38 18.37 -2.02
C GLN A 29 12.61 17.51 -2.32
N VAL A 30 12.84 16.47 -1.51
CA VAL A 30 13.98 15.56 -1.70
C VAL A 30 13.82 14.75 -2.98
N LEU A 31 12.62 14.28 -3.26
CA LEU A 31 12.30 13.49 -4.46
C LEU A 31 12.36 14.34 -5.73
N LEU A 32 11.84 15.56 -5.69
CA LEU A 32 11.92 16.52 -6.80
C LEU A 32 13.38 16.86 -7.17
N LYS A 33 14.25 17.08 -6.18
CA LYS A 33 15.69 17.26 -6.42
C LYS A 33 16.34 16.06 -7.10
N LYS A 34 15.77 14.87 -6.93
CA LYS A 34 16.21 13.64 -7.60
C LYS A 34 15.48 13.36 -8.90
N LYS A 35 14.74 14.35 -9.43
CA LYS A 35 13.95 14.28 -10.68
C LYS A 35 12.84 13.21 -10.62
N ILE A 36 12.30 12.94 -9.45
CA ILE A 36 11.13 12.10 -9.26
C ILE A 36 9.94 13.03 -9.01
N MET A 37 8.96 12.99 -9.91
CA MET A 37 7.72 13.77 -9.76
C MET A 37 6.88 13.20 -8.63
N VAL A 38 6.30 14.09 -7.84
CA VAL A 38 5.53 13.70 -6.64
C VAL A 38 4.09 14.16 -6.80
N TYR A 39 3.20 13.20 -6.83
CA TYR A 39 1.76 13.41 -6.88
C TYR A 39 1.11 12.95 -5.59
N LYS A 40 0.05 13.62 -5.17
CA LYS A 40 -0.75 13.18 -4.04
C LYS A 40 -2.25 13.26 -4.36
N GLN A 41 -2.99 12.40 -3.72
CA GLN A 41 -4.45 12.47 -3.74
C GLN A 41 -4.92 13.85 -3.23
N GLY A 42 -5.82 14.47 -3.99
CA GLY A 42 -6.35 15.80 -3.70
C GLY A 42 -5.71 16.92 -4.53
N ASP A 43 -4.60 16.68 -5.25
CA ASP A 43 -4.02 17.68 -6.17
C ASP A 43 -4.82 17.83 -7.45
N ASP A 44 -5.56 16.79 -7.85
CA ASP A 44 -6.38 16.77 -9.05
C ASP A 44 -7.50 15.72 -8.89
N ASP A 45 -8.43 15.66 -9.83
CA ASP A 45 -9.35 14.54 -9.88
C ASP A 45 -8.61 13.22 -10.10
N ARG A 46 -9.21 12.13 -9.63
CA ARG A 46 -8.59 10.79 -9.64
C ARG A 46 -8.12 10.36 -11.04
N PHE A 47 -8.90 10.63 -12.06
CA PHE A 47 -8.60 10.19 -13.43
C PHE A 47 -7.38 10.93 -13.98
N ARG A 48 -7.33 12.25 -13.83
CA ARG A 48 -6.20 13.09 -14.26
C ARG A 48 -4.93 12.75 -13.49
N LEU A 49 -5.06 12.54 -12.18
CA LEU A 49 -3.94 12.16 -11.33
C LEU A 49 -3.32 10.83 -11.76
N LEU A 50 -4.15 9.83 -12.05
CA LEU A 50 -3.70 8.54 -12.57
C LEU A 50 -3.10 8.66 -13.97
N LYS A 51 -3.64 9.53 -14.82
CA LYS A 51 -3.09 9.80 -16.15
C LYS A 51 -1.68 10.38 -16.03
N LYS A 52 -1.49 11.43 -15.23
CA LYS A 52 -0.16 12.02 -14.95
C LYS A 52 0.82 11.00 -14.42
N PHE A 53 0.41 10.18 -13.46
CA PHE A 53 1.24 9.13 -12.87
C PHE A 53 1.63 8.04 -13.88
N LYS A 54 0.77 7.72 -14.85
CA LYS A 54 1.06 6.77 -15.94
C LYS A 54 2.05 7.32 -16.96
N GLU A 55 1.89 8.59 -17.33
CA GLU A 55 2.69 9.25 -18.36
C GLU A 55 4.10 9.58 -17.84
N GLU A 56 4.21 9.95 -16.56
CA GLU A 56 5.50 10.26 -15.92
C GLU A 56 6.05 9.03 -15.20
N VAL A 57 6.91 8.29 -15.90
CA VAL A 57 7.47 7.03 -15.39
C VAL A 57 8.29 7.23 -14.12
N SER A 58 9.07 8.34 -14.03
CA SER A 58 9.84 8.67 -12.84
C SER A 58 9.01 9.46 -11.83
N SER A 59 7.96 8.83 -11.31
CA SER A 59 7.04 9.51 -10.40
C SER A 59 6.62 8.64 -9.22
N VAL A 60 6.06 9.28 -8.20
CA VAL A 60 5.43 8.64 -7.05
C VAL A 60 4.05 9.23 -6.81
N LEU A 61 3.09 8.37 -6.49
CA LEU A 61 1.73 8.77 -6.11
C LEU A 61 1.47 8.38 -4.65
N PHE A 62 1.17 9.38 -3.83
CA PHE A 62 0.71 9.20 -2.44
C PHE A 62 -0.82 9.19 -2.42
N ALA A 63 -1.41 8.11 -1.91
CA ALA A 63 -2.86 7.93 -1.96
C ALA A 63 -3.42 7.21 -0.72
N THR A 64 -4.71 7.41 -0.45
CA THR A 64 -5.46 6.73 0.60
C THR A 64 -6.51 5.79 0.01
N ASP A 65 -7.52 5.47 0.79
CA ASP A 65 -8.54 4.44 0.57
C ASP A 65 -9.12 4.34 -0.84
N SER A 66 -9.45 5.45 -1.47
CA SER A 66 -10.05 5.45 -2.81
C SER A 66 -9.12 4.91 -3.90
N PHE A 67 -7.82 4.83 -3.63
CA PHE A 67 -6.81 4.30 -4.56
C PHE A 67 -6.40 2.85 -4.27
N TRP A 68 -6.86 2.26 -3.16
CA TRP A 68 -6.70 0.82 -2.95
C TRP A 68 -7.50 0.01 -3.97
N GLU A 69 -8.62 0.60 -4.45
CA GLU A 69 -9.50 0.00 -5.44
C GLU A 69 -9.45 0.77 -6.77
N GLY A 70 -9.63 0.07 -7.89
CA GLY A 70 -9.84 0.68 -9.20
C GLY A 70 -8.69 1.51 -9.80
N VAL A 71 -7.46 1.41 -9.29
CA VAL A 71 -6.28 2.01 -9.91
C VAL A 71 -5.78 1.10 -11.03
N ASP A 72 -5.83 1.58 -12.27
CA ASP A 72 -5.31 0.87 -13.44
C ASP A 72 -4.07 1.56 -13.98
N VAL A 73 -2.89 1.14 -13.51
CA VAL A 73 -1.58 1.61 -13.98
C VAL A 73 -0.82 0.44 -14.59
N PRO A 74 -0.57 0.41 -15.90
CA PRO A 74 0.12 -0.70 -16.54
C PRO A 74 1.62 -0.74 -16.21
N GLY A 75 2.14 -1.96 -16.14
CA GLY A 75 3.47 -2.46 -15.87
C GLY A 75 4.66 -1.50 -15.73
N SER A 76 5.04 -0.77 -16.79
CA SER A 76 6.25 0.06 -16.77
C SER A 76 6.19 1.28 -15.85
N SER A 77 5.00 1.80 -15.58
CA SER A 77 4.80 3.00 -14.74
C SER A 77 4.62 2.67 -13.25
N LEU A 78 4.43 1.39 -12.90
CA LEU A 78 4.30 0.94 -11.52
C LEU A 78 5.13 -0.32 -11.29
N SER A 79 6.26 -0.18 -10.62
CA SER A 79 7.13 -1.29 -10.23
C SER A 79 7.21 -1.49 -8.72
N GLN A 80 6.65 -0.56 -7.93
CA GLN A 80 6.64 -0.67 -6.48
C GLN A 80 5.30 -0.21 -5.88
N VAL A 81 4.80 -0.98 -4.92
CA VAL A 81 3.72 -0.56 -4.02
C VAL A 81 4.26 -0.53 -2.60
N ILE A 82 4.11 0.59 -1.91
CA ILE A 82 4.45 0.74 -0.49
C ILE A 82 3.16 0.83 0.32
N ILE A 83 2.95 -0.09 1.24
CA ILE A 83 1.85 -0.10 2.20
C ILE A 83 2.38 0.39 3.54
N VAL A 84 1.98 1.58 3.96
CA VAL A 84 2.53 2.23 5.17
C VAL A 84 2.01 1.56 6.44
N LYS A 85 0.72 1.21 6.47
CA LYS A 85 0.08 0.47 7.57
C LYS A 85 -0.89 -0.55 7.01
N LEU A 86 -1.09 -1.66 7.72
CA LEU A 86 -2.15 -2.62 7.40
C LEU A 86 -3.51 -1.92 7.42
N PRO A 87 -4.37 -2.13 6.40
CA PRO A 87 -5.57 -1.35 6.16
C PRO A 87 -6.75 -1.78 7.04
N PHE A 88 -6.51 -1.82 8.35
CA PHE A 88 -7.58 -2.00 9.32
C PHE A 88 -8.52 -0.79 9.31
N ARG A 89 -9.82 -1.07 9.31
CA ARG A 89 -10.84 -0.06 9.41
C ARG A 89 -10.83 0.59 10.79
N VAL A 90 -11.08 1.90 10.85
CA VAL A 90 -11.40 2.58 12.10
C VAL A 90 -12.83 2.18 12.47
N PRO A 91 -13.15 1.80 13.72
CA PRO A 91 -14.47 1.36 14.12
C PRO A 91 -15.41 2.55 14.41
N ASP A 92 -15.62 3.41 13.41
CA ASP A 92 -16.48 4.60 13.45
C ASP A 92 -17.83 4.39 12.74
N ASP A 93 -18.01 3.25 12.08
CA ASP A 93 -19.23 2.90 11.35
C ASP A 93 -20.23 2.18 12.27
N PRO A 94 -21.45 2.74 12.46
CA PRO A 94 -22.48 2.11 13.30
C PRO A 94 -22.85 0.68 12.87
N ILE A 95 -22.83 0.40 11.56
CA ILE A 95 -23.14 -0.96 11.05
C ILE A 95 -22.03 -1.92 11.46
N PHE A 96 -20.78 -1.50 11.37
CA PHE A 96 -19.65 -2.31 11.81
C PHE A 96 -19.69 -2.53 13.33
N ALA A 97 -20.04 -1.51 14.11
CA ALA A 97 -20.18 -1.61 15.55
C ALA A 97 -21.26 -2.63 15.95
N ALA A 98 -22.46 -2.57 15.33
CA ALA A 98 -23.54 -3.52 15.58
C ALA A 98 -23.15 -4.98 15.21
N ARG A 99 -22.45 -5.17 14.09
CA ARG A 99 -21.94 -6.49 13.68
C ARG A 99 -20.90 -7.02 14.67
N SER A 100 -20.02 -6.15 15.16
CA SER A 100 -19.00 -6.49 16.15
C SER A 100 -19.64 -6.94 17.47
N GLU A 101 -20.64 -6.21 17.95
CA GLU A 101 -21.39 -6.56 19.14
C GLU A 101 -22.09 -7.92 18.99
N ALA A 102 -22.73 -8.19 17.86
CA ALA A 102 -23.38 -9.49 17.60
C ALA A 102 -22.37 -10.66 17.59
N VAL A 103 -21.15 -10.44 17.12
CA VAL A 103 -20.07 -11.46 17.20
C VAL A 103 -19.64 -11.69 18.63
N GLU A 104 -19.45 -10.64 19.41
CA GLU A 104 -18.99 -10.72 20.81
C GLU A 104 -20.06 -11.36 21.72
N GLN A 105 -21.34 -11.05 21.51
CA GLN A 105 -22.46 -11.68 22.25
C GLN A 105 -22.52 -13.21 22.10
N ARG A 106 -22.06 -13.75 20.97
CA ARG A 106 -21.95 -15.22 20.77
C ARG A 106 -20.60 -15.80 21.19
N GLY A 107 -19.73 -15.03 21.86
CA GLY A 107 -18.42 -15.45 22.33
C GLY A 107 -17.32 -15.47 21.25
N GLY A 108 -17.57 -14.87 20.09
CA GLY A 108 -16.59 -14.74 19.01
C GLY A 108 -15.66 -13.55 19.22
N SER A 109 -14.69 -13.40 18.31
CA SER A 109 -13.78 -12.25 18.28
C SER A 109 -14.09 -11.37 17.09
N SER A 110 -14.70 -10.21 17.32
CA SER A 110 -15.01 -9.23 16.26
C SER A 110 -13.76 -8.82 15.48
N PHE A 111 -12.62 -8.73 16.16
CA PHE A 111 -11.34 -8.46 15.50
C PHE A 111 -10.96 -9.57 14.49
N MET A 112 -11.01 -10.83 14.90
CA MET A 112 -10.59 -11.94 14.04
C MET A 112 -11.62 -12.30 12.96
N GLU A 113 -12.92 -12.13 13.25
CA GLU A 113 -13.99 -12.54 12.35
C GLU A 113 -14.45 -11.43 11.39
N LEU A 114 -14.21 -10.16 11.72
CA LEU A 114 -14.62 -9.02 10.90
C LEU A 114 -13.42 -8.17 10.46
N SER A 115 -12.64 -7.62 11.43
CA SER A 115 -11.60 -6.65 11.11
C SER A 115 -10.45 -7.25 10.29
N VAL A 116 -9.96 -8.44 10.66
CA VAL A 116 -8.87 -9.11 9.93
C VAL A 116 -9.28 -9.49 8.51
N PRO A 117 -10.43 -10.15 8.25
CA PRO A 117 -10.85 -10.48 6.89
C PRO A 117 -11.04 -9.25 6.00
N GLU A 118 -11.70 -8.20 6.49
CA GLU A 118 -11.87 -6.95 5.72
C GLU A 118 -10.51 -6.31 5.37
N ALA A 119 -9.60 -6.24 6.34
CA ALA A 119 -8.26 -5.71 6.12
C ALA A 119 -7.45 -6.56 5.12
N VAL A 120 -7.60 -7.89 5.16
CA VAL A 120 -6.93 -8.79 4.21
C VAL A 120 -7.45 -8.58 2.79
N ILE A 121 -8.76 -8.42 2.59
CA ILE A 121 -9.35 -8.14 1.27
C ILE A 121 -8.75 -6.85 0.71
N LYS A 122 -8.72 -5.78 1.52
CA LYS A 122 -8.17 -4.48 1.12
C LYS A 122 -6.67 -4.55 0.85
N PHE A 123 -5.92 -5.27 1.68
CA PHE A 123 -4.49 -5.52 1.47
C PHE A 123 -4.22 -6.22 0.13
N ARG A 124 -4.99 -7.27 -0.20
CA ARG A 124 -4.90 -7.96 -1.50
C ARG A 124 -5.19 -7.04 -2.67
N GLN A 125 -6.17 -6.15 -2.54
CA GLN A 125 -6.48 -5.15 -3.57
C GLN A 125 -5.29 -4.22 -3.81
N GLY A 126 -4.64 -3.74 -2.74
CA GLY A 126 -3.43 -2.92 -2.82
C GLY A 126 -2.26 -3.64 -3.49
N VAL A 127 -1.98 -4.88 -3.08
CA VAL A 127 -0.96 -5.73 -3.72
C VAL A 127 -1.30 -6.00 -5.19
N GLY A 128 -2.57 -6.26 -5.50
CA GLY A 128 -3.06 -6.49 -6.85
C GLY A 128 -2.93 -5.29 -7.80
N ARG A 129 -2.61 -4.10 -7.29
CA ARG A 129 -2.28 -2.95 -8.16
C ARG A 129 -0.99 -3.19 -8.94
N LEU A 130 -0.05 -3.90 -8.36
CA LEU A 130 1.23 -4.21 -8.96
C LEU A 130 1.17 -5.38 -9.95
N MET A 131 0.47 -6.46 -9.59
CA MET A 131 0.50 -7.73 -10.31
C MET A 131 -0.83 -7.99 -11.02
N ARG A 132 -0.87 -7.81 -12.35
CA ARG A 132 -2.08 -7.99 -13.18
C ARG A 132 -1.92 -9.06 -14.23
N ARG A 133 -0.71 -9.17 -14.78
CA ARG A 133 -0.34 -10.18 -15.77
C ARG A 133 0.70 -11.11 -15.17
N SER A 134 0.78 -12.32 -15.68
CA SER A 134 1.80 -13.30 -15.25
C SER A 134 3.25 -12.84 -15.53
N THR A 135 3.41 -11.87 -16.41
CA THR A 135 4.70 -11.26 -16.77
C THR A 135 5.08 -10.06 -15.94
N ASP A 136 4.14 -9.51 -15.13
CA ASP A 136 4.41 -8.31 -14.33
C ASP A 136 5.39 -8.65 -13.22
N LYS A 137 6.36 -7.74 -13.03
CA LYS A 137 7.37 -7.81 -11.97
C LYS A 137 7.32 -6.54 -11.15
N GLY A 138 7.58 -6.67 -9.87
CA GLY A 138 7.67 -5.51 -9.00
C GLY A 138 7.81 -5.89 -7.53
N THR A 139 7.88 -4.89 -6.67
CA THR A 139 8.09 -5.05 -5.24
C THR A 139 6.90 -4.51 -4.44
N VAL A 140 6.49 -5.25 -3.43
CA VAL A 140 5.55 -4.77 -2.41
C VAL A 140 6.32 -4.60 -1.11
N VAL A 141 6.33 -3.38 -0.59
CA VAL A 141 6.96 -3.06 0.69
C VAL A 141 5.89 -2.76 1.72
N VAL A 142 5.93 -3.42 2.86
CA VAL A 142 5.01 -3.18 3.97
C VAL A 142 5.80 -2.65 5.16
N LEU A 143 5.46 -1.44 5.61
CA LEU A 143 6.17 -0.76 6.72
C LEU A 143 5.58 -1.09 8.09
N ASP A 144 4.53 -1.88 8.13
CA ASP A 144 3.83 -2.24 9.36
C ASP A 144 4.40 -3.52 9.96
N ARG A 145 5.08 -3.40 11.09
CA ARG A 145 5.69 -4.52 11.82
C ARG A 145 4.69 -5.59 12.26
N ARG A 146 3.42 -5.23 12.42
CA ARG A 146 2.35 -6.16 12.78
C ARG A 146 2.21 -7.31 11.78
N LEU A 147 2.63 -7.11 10.52
CA LEU A 147 2.64 -8.15 9.49
C LEU A 147 3.51 -9.35 9.88
N VAL A 148 4.63 -9.12 10.56
CA VAL A 148 5.58 -10.17 10.96
C VAL A 148 5.52 -10.52 12.46
N GLU A 149 5.11 -9.57 13.31
CA GLU A 149 5.11 -9.74 14.76
C GLU A 149 3.80 -10.33 15.31
N LYS A 150 2.69 -10.14 14.60
CA LYS A 150 1.38 -10.61 15.07
C LYS A 150 0.94 -11.89 14.37
N ARG A 151 0.28 -12.80 15.11
CA ARG A 151 -0.18 -14.09 14.57
C ARG A 151 -1.09 -13.93 13.35
N TYR A 152 -1.95 -12.92 13.34
CA TYR A 152 -2.83 -12.63 12.20
C TYR A 152 -2.07 -12.13 10.96
N GLY A 153 -0.84 -11.64 11.10
CA GLY A 153 -0.01 -11.20 9.97
C GLY A 153 0.22 -12.31 8.93
N ARG A 154 0.27 -13.57 9.39
CA ARG A 154 0.36 -14.74 8.50
C ARG A 154 -0.82 -14.81 7.51
N ILE A 155 -2.02 -14.45 7.94
CA ILE A 155 -3.23 -14.46 7.08
C ILE A 155 -3.05 -13.49 5.91
N PHE A 156 -2.46 -12.32 6.14
CA PHE A 156 -2.13 -11.36 5.08
C PHE A 156 -1.10 -11.95 4.10
N LEU A 157 -0.04 -12.55 4.62
CA LEU A 157 1.03 -13.13 3.80
C LEU A 157 0.55 -14.33 2.97
N GLU A 158 -0.37 -15.13 3.48
CA GLU A 158 -0.97 -16.26 2.77
C GLU A 158 -2.05 -15.84 1.76
N SER A 159 -2.58 -14.63 1.90
CA SER A 159 -3.62 -14.10 1.02
C SER A 159 -3.12 -13.61 -0.34
N ILE A 160 -1.83 -13.41 -0.51
CA ILE A 160 -1.21 -12.91 -1.74
C ILE A 160 -0.52 -14.06 -2.50
N PRO A 161 -0.29 -13.89 -3.83
CA PRO A 161 0.43 -14.89 -4.61
C PRO A 161 1.80 -15.22 -4.04
N SER A 162 2.28 -16.43 -4.30
CA SER A 162 3.62 -16.86 -3.88
C SER A 162 4.69 -15.91 -4.43
N CYS A 163 5.53 -15.40 -3.57
CA CYS A 163 6.59 -14.46 -3.91
C CYS A 163 7.81 -14.63 -2.99
N ARG A 164 8.96 -14.17 -3.45
CA ARG A 164 10.14 -14.05 -2.60
C ARG A 164 9.87 -13.01 -1.50
N ARG A 165 10.07 -13.39 -0.25
CA ARG A 165 9.91 -12.52 0.92
C ARG A 165 11.27 -12.15 1.47
N VAL A 166 11.45 -10.86 1.76
CA VAL A 166 12.66 -10.32 2.38
C VAL A 166 12.21 -9.53 3.62
N HIS A 167 12.85 -9.79 4.74
CA HIS A 167 12.68 -9.05 5.98
C HIS A 167 14.05 -8.56 6.42
N GLY A 168 14.19 -7.28 6.71
CA GLY A 168 15.46 -6.68 7.07
C GLY A 168 15.34 -5.20 7.42
N ASN A 169 16.48 -4.58 7.63
CA ASN A 169 16.56 -3.14 7.84
C ASN A 169 16.37 -2.36 6.50
N LEU A 170 16.27 -1.04 6.60
CA LEU A 170 16.00 -0.19 5.44
C LEU A 170 17.08 -0.30 4.34
N GLU A 171 18.33 -0.49 4.69
CA GLU A 171 19.44 -0.57 3.73
C GLU A 171 19.41 -1.90 2.97
N GLU A 172 19.17 -3.00 3.67
CA GLU A 172 19.00 -4.32 3.07
C GLU A 172 17.81 -4.36 2.11
N LEU A 173 16.69 -3.74 2.51
CA LEU A 173 15.50 -3.64 1.66
C LEU A 173 15.77 -2.80 0.41
N CYS A 174 16.40 -1.62 0.53
CA CYS A 174 16.77 -0.79 -0.62
C CYS A 174 17.68 -1.56 -1.59
N SER A 175 18.74 -2.19 -1.09
CA SER A 175 19.65 -3.00 -1.92
C SER A 175 18.95 -4.18 -2.59
N SER A 176 17.96 -4.78 -1.93
CA SER A 176 17.17 -5.86 -2.52
C SER A 176 16.26 -5.36 -3.65
N ILE A 177 15.67 -4.19 -3.49
CA ILE A 177 14.81 -3.53 -4.49
C ILE A 177 15.64 -3.16 -5.72
N GLU A 178 16.77 -2.46 -5.53
CA GLU A 178 17.66 -2.03 -6.60
C GLU A 178 18.18 -3.20 -7.47
N ARG A 179 18.41 -4.36 -6.87
CA ARG A 179 18.84 -5.56 -7.59
C ARG A 179 17.71 -6.28 -8.32
N PHE A 180 16.46 -6.01 -7.95
CA PHE A 180 15.31 -6.70 -8.52
C PHE A 180 14.63 -5.91 -9.65
N ILE A 181 14.60 -4.58 -9.56
CA ILE A 181 13.99 -3.65 -10.53
C ILE A 181 15.02 -3.18 -11.53
#